data_235a5ea881c0f06cdc2b799198b89f08
#
_entry.id   235a5ea881c0f06cdc2b799198b89f08
#
_cell.length_a   1.000
_cell.length_b   1.000
_cell.length_c   1.000
_cell.angle_alpha   90.00
_cell.angle_beta   90.00
_cell.angle_gamma   90.00
#
_symmetry.space_group_name_H-M   'P 1'
#
loop_
_entity.id
_entity.type
_entity.pdbx_description
1 polymer ?
#
loop_
_entity_poly.entity_id
_entity_poly.type
_entity_poly.pdbx_seq_one_letter_code
_entity_poly.pdbx_strand_id
1 'polypeptide(L)'
;MTQRESAEGTESLASYGRVLHDHTVKFTREDIDAQELDRRRALYGPLTAAVRDLVDATIRTEVDEAVIREVQATIVDATAKLRATQIDGGFGMRFTADGESIAWGNAGIGLRNAIAPPLVIESDTAGLHWTEVTLGAAYEGPPGLVHGGICALVMDHLLGTTASSIEPRFTGTLTLRYRRGTPLGPLRAEARIDRNEGRKTIVVGTLSDALGVTVEAEGIFIGPAALPA
;
A
#
# COMPACT_ATOMS: atom_id res chain seq x y z
N MET A 1 10.02 -29.80 -10.10
CA MET A 1 9.38 -28.72 -9.30
C MET A 1 8.49 -29.40 -8.29
N THR A 2 8.81 -29.23 -7.04
CA THR A 2 8.61 -30.25 -6.01
C THR A 2 7.54 -29.81 -5.00
N GLN A 3 6.88 -30.77 -4.36
CA GLN A 3 5.86 -30.63 -3.31
C GLN A 3 6.23 -29.66 -2.14
N ARG A 4 7.44 -29.15 -2.07
CA ARG A 4 7.87 -28.15 -1.09
C ARG A 4 7.32 -26.75 -1.35
N GLU A 5 7.28 -26.29 -2.61
CA GLU A 5 6.80 -24.93 -2.95
C GLU A 5 5.29 -24.77 -2.72
N SER A 6 4.50 -25.84 -2.93
CA SER A 6 3.06 -25.81 -2.63
C SER A 6 2.76 -25.82 -1.12
N ALA A 7 3.66 -26.35 -0.29
CA ALA A 7 3.52 -26.37 1.16
C ALA A 7 3.82 -25.00 1.78
N GLU A 8 4.82 -24.27 1.28
CA GLU A 8 5.17 -22.93 1.78
C GLU A 8 4.06 -21.90 1.50
N GLY A 9 3.43 -21.95 0.32
CA GLY A 9 2.26 -21.10 0.02
C GLY A 9 1.06 -21.38 0.91
N THR A 10 0.84 -22.64 1.27
CA THR A 10 -0.28 -23.05 2.15
C THR A 10 -0.01 -22.69 3.62
N GLU A 11 1.23 -22.76 4.08
CA GLU A 11 1.63 -22.32 5.42
C GLU A 11 1.55 -20.81 5.59
N SER A 12 1.87 -20.02 4.57
CA SER A 12 1.70 -18.56 4.58
C SER A 12 0.24 -18.17 4.72
N LEU A 13 -0.68 -18.76 3.96
CA LEU A 13 -2.12 -18.51 4.06
C LEU A 13 -2.69 -18.91 5.45
N ALA A 14 -2.24 -20.03 6.00
CA ALA A 14 -2.63 -20.48 7.33
C ALA A 14 -2.09 -19.55 8.44
N SER A 15 -0.96 -18.88 8.22
CA SER A 15 -0.39 -17.92 9.19
C SER A 15 -1.19 -16.62 9.22
N TYR A 16 -1.65 -16.09 8.08
CA TYR A 16 -2.55 -14.94 8.03
C TYR A 16 -3.87 -15.20 8.76
N GLY A 17 -4.49 -16.36 8.54
CA GLY A 17 -5.74 -16.76 9.23
C GLY A 17 -5.57 -16.87 10.74
N ARG A 18 -4.39 -17.21 11.24
CA ARG A 18 -4.12 -17.36 12.69
C ARG A 18 -3.95 -16.03 13.42
N VAL A 19 -3.47 -14.99 12.74
CA VAL A 19 -3.25 -13.67 13.37
C VAL A 19 -4.56 -12.92 13.57
N LEU A 20 -5.58 -13.24 12.78
CA LEU A 20 -6.84 -12.49 12.69
C LEU A 20 -8.01 -13.19 13.41
N HIS A 21 -7.74 -13.95 14.46
CA HIS A 21 -8.71 -14.79 15.15
C HIS A 21 -9.98 -14.08 15.68
N ASP A 22 -10.02 -12.75 15.61
CA ASP A 22 -11.15 -11.96 16.14
C ASP A 22 -11.82 -11.03 15.09
N HIS A 23 -11.36 -11.03 13.85
CA HIS A 23 -11.98 -10.27 12.78
C HIS A 23 -12.12 -11.13 11.52
N THR A 24 -13.32 -11.10 10.92
CA THR A 24 -13.64 -11.78 9.66
C THR A 24 -12.87 -11.21 8.47
N VAL A 25 -11.55 -11.36 8.45
CA VAL A 25 -10.76 -11.06 7.26
C VAL A 25 -11.00 -12.20 6.28
N LYS A 26 -11.74 -11.88 5.23
CA LYS A 26 -11.98 -12.82 4.14
C LYS A 26 -10.76 -12.84 3.23
N PHE A 27 -9.97 -13.91 3.31
CA PHE A 27 -9.02 -14.24 2.26
C PHE A 27 -9.75 -14.95 1.14
N THR A 28 -9.62 -14.44 -0.07
CA THR A 28 -10.19 -15.08 -1.25
C THR A 28 -9.06 -15.65 -2.09
N ARG A 29 -9.12 -16.94 -2.40
CA ARG A 29 -8.24 -17.53 -3.41
C ARG A 29 -8.89 -17.30 -4.78
N GLU A 30 -8.12 -16.73 -5.70
CA GLU A 30 -8.49 -16.60 -7.10
C GLU A 30 -7.77 -17.66 -7.92
N ASP A 31 -8.50 -18.40 -8.73
CA ASP A 31 -7.95 -19.40 -9.65
C ASP A 31 -7.49 -18.68 -10.93
N ILE A 32 -6.46 -17.88 -10.79
CA ILE A 32 -5.82 -17.15 -11.89
C ILE A 32 -4.32 -17.43 -11.89
N ASP A 33 -3.76 -17.51 -13.07
CA ASP A 33 -2.31 -17.62 -13.29
C ASP A 33 -1.64 -16.25 -13.41
N ALA A 34 -0.30 -16.25 -13.51
CA ALA A 34 0.48 -15.04 -13.65
C ALA A 34 0.12 -14.24 -14.91
N GLN A 35 -0.21 -14.91 -16.02
CA GLN A 35 -0.56 -14.25 -17.27
C GLN A 35 -1.88 -13.48 -17.15
N GLU A 36 -2.90 -14.08 -16.54
CA GLU A 36 -4.17 -13.40 -16.27
C GLU A 36 -4.00 -12.26 -15.26
N LEU A 37 -3.15 -12.44 -14.26
CA LEU A 37 -2.82 -11.38 -13.30
C LEU A 37 -2.17 -10.18 -14.00
N ASP A 38 -1.20 -10.40 -14.87
CA ASP A 38 -0.54 -9.34 -15.65
C ASP A 38 -1.49 -8.66 -16.62
N ARG A 39 -2.39 -9.43 -17.27
CA ARG A 39 -3.44 -8.86 -18.10
C ARG A 39 -4.36 -7.93 -17.29
N ARG A 40 -4.75 -8.33 -16.09
CA ARG A 40 -5.56 -7.48 -15.20
C ARG A 40 -4.79 -6.24 -14.71
N ARG A 41 -3.49 -6.37 -14.41
CA ARG A 41 -2.63 -5.22 -14.07
C ARG A 41 -2.59 -4.20 -15.22
N ALA A 42 -2.38 -4.67 -16.44
CA ALA A 42 -2.37 -3.83 -17.64
C ALA A 42 -3.72 -3.15 -17.92
N LEU A 43 -4.82 -3.73 -17.46
CA LEU A 43 -6.16 -3.15 -17.61
C LEU A 43 -6.47 -2.11 -16.52
N TYR A 44 -6.28 -2.47 -15.24
CA TYR A 44 -6.69 -1.62 -14.11
C TYR A 44 -5.66 -0.54 -13.78
N GLY A 45 -4.38 -0.77 -14.04
CA GLY A 45 -3.33 0.21 -13.79
C GLY A 45 -3.56 1.54 -14.49
N PRO A 46 -3.74 1.55 -15.84
CA PRO A 46 -4.02 2.79 -16.59
C PRO A 46 -5.32 3.47 -16.16
N LEU A 47 -6.39 2.71 -15.85
CA LEU A 47 -7.62 3.28 -15.32
C LEU A 47 -7.38 4.03 -14.00
N THR A 48 -6.67 3.41 -13.07
CA THR A 48 -6.37 4.03 -11.78
C THR A 48 -5.44 5.23 -11.92
N ALA A 49 -4.47 5.17 -12.84
CA ALA A 49 -3.60 6.31 -13.15
C ALA A 49 -4.42 7.51 -13.66
N ALA A 50 -5.34 7.27 -14.61
CA ALA A 50 -6.22 8.33 -15.11
C ALA A 50 -7.10 8.96 -14.03
N VAL A 51 -7.61 8.16 -13.08
CA VAL A 51 -8.35 8.70 -11.92
C VAL A 51 -7.43 9.50 -11.00
N ARG A 52 -6.18 9.09 -10.79
CA ARG A 52 -5.20 9.85 -10.00
C ARG A 52 -4.86 11.18 -10.64
N ASP A 53 -4.67 11.20 -11.96
CA ASP A 53 -4.45 12.44 -12.73
C ASP A 53 -5.68 13.35 -12.65
N LEU A 54 -6.88 12.79 -12.68
CA LEU A 54 -8.12 13.54 -12.50
C LEU A 54 -8.22 14.18 -11.12
N VAL A 55 -7.78 13.49 -10.06
CA VAL A 55 -7.72 14.05 -8.69
C VAL A 55 -6.78 15.27 -8.67
N ASP A 56 -5.56 15.15 -9.23
CA ASP A 56 -4.63 16.28 -9.32
C ASP A 56 -5.21 17.45 -10.12
N ALA A 57 -5.79 17.17 -11.29
CA ALA A 57 -6.42 18.17 -12.14
C ALA A 57 -7.60 18.87 -11.44
N THR A 58 -8.40 18.13 -10.67
CA THR A 58 -9.54 18.69 -9.92
C THR A 58 -9.08 19.67 -8.83
N ILE A 59 -7.95 19.39 -8.20
CA ILE A 59 -7.39 20.27 -7.13
C ILE A 59 -6.83 21.55 -7.73
N ARG A 60 -6.25 21.48 -8.95
CA ARG A 60 -5.43 22.54 -9.52
C ARG A 60 -6.09 23.34 -10.64
N THR A 61 -7.33 22.96 -11.03
CA THR A 61 -8.03 23.60 -12.15
C THR A 61 -8.50 25.02 -11.81
N GLU A 62 -8.40 25.90 -12.78
CA GLU A 62 -8.92 27.27 -12.77
C GLU A 62 -9.80 27.54 -14.02
N VAL A 63 -10.35 26.48 -14.63
CA VAL A 63 -11.25 26.59 -15.80
C VAL A 63 -12.59 27.22 -15.42
N ASP A 64 -13.32 27.71 -16.41
CA ASP A 64 -14.62 28.34 -16.18
C ASP A 64 -15.72 27.34 -15.74
N GLU A 65 -16.84 27.90 -15.24
CA GLU A 65 -17.96 27.15 -14.69
C GLU A 65 -18.59 26.17 -15.72
N ALA A 66 -18.64 26.53 -17.00
CA ALA A 66 -19.25 25.71 -18.03
C ALA A 66 -18.43 24.41 -18.21
N VAL A 67 -17.11 24.52 -18.26
CA VAL A 67 -16.19 23.38 -18.35
C VAL A 67 -16.29 22.51 -17.11
N ILE A 68 -16.37 23.08 -15.89
CA ILE A 68 -16.56 22.32 -14.65
C ILE A 68 -17.82 21.47 -14.72
N ARG A 69 -18.95 22.01 -15.18
CA ARG A 69 -20.22 21.28 -15.28
C ARG A 69 -20.16 20.16 -16.32
N GLU A 70 -19.52 20.39 -17.46
CA GLU A 70 -19.32 19.38 -18.51
C GLU A 70 -18.48 18.21 -18.00
N VAL A 71 -17.33 18.50 -17.35
CA VAL A 71 -16.47 17.49 -16.76
C VAL A 71 -17.18 16.71 -15.65
N GLN A 72 -17.94 17.38 -14.78
CA GLN A 72 -18.76 16.71 -13.77
C GLN A 72 -19.70 15.69 -14.37
N ALA A 73 -20.45 16.06 -15.43
CA ALA A 73 -21.38 15.14 -16.11
C ALA A 73 -20.62 13.91 -16.67
N THR A 74 -19.48 14.13 -17.31
CA THR A 74 -18.63 13.05 -17.84
C THR A 74 -18.17 12.08 -16.74
N ILE A 75 -17.74 12.60 -15.59
CA ILE A 75 -17.30 11.79 -14.42
C ILE A 75 -18.47 10.97 -13.86
N VAL A 76 -19.65 11.56 -13.75
CA VAL A 76 -20.86 10.87 -13.28
C VAL A 76 -21.20 9.71 -14.21
N ASP A 77 -21.18 9.91 -15.53
CA ASP A 77 -21.45 8.87 -16.52
C ASP A 77 -20.41 7.74 -16.47
N ALA A 78 -19.13 8.08 -16.37
CA ALA A 78 -18.05 7.10 -16.23
C ALA A 78 -18.21 6.29 -14.93
N THR A 79 -18.56 6.96 -13.84
CA THR A 79 -18.81 6.33 -12.54
C THR A 79 -19.99 5.36 -12.60
N ALA A 80 -21.10 5.73 -13.27
CA ALA A 80 -22.24 4.86 -13.44
C ALA A 80 -21.89 3.57 -14.21
N LYS A 81 -21.07 3.67 -15.26
CA LYS A 81 -20.57 2.50 -16.01
C LYS A 81 -19.75 1.56 -15.12
N LEU A 82 -18.85 2.10 -14.29
CA LEU A 82 -18.04 1.29 -13.38
C LEU A 82 -18.87 0.65 -12.25
N ARG A 83 -19.97 1.28 -11.86
CA ARG A 83 -20.90 0.77 -10.84
C ARG A 83 -21.87 -0.28 -11.34
N ALA A 84 -22.00 -0.50 -12.65
CA ALA A 84 -22.89 -1.50 -13.22
C ALA A 84 -22.64 -2.92 -12.68
N THR A 85 -21.40 -3.24 -12.32
CA THR A 85 -21.04 -4.49 -11.65
C THR A 85 -19.94 -4.21 -10.64
N GLN A 86 -20.21 -4.46 -9.37
CA GLN A 86 -19.27 -4.24 -8.26
C GLN A 86 -19.22 -5.47 -7.34
N ILE A 87 -18.10 -5.60 -6.62
CA ILE A 87 -18.00 -6.52 -5.50
C ILE A 87 -18.67 -5.90 -4.27
N ASP A 88 -19.16 -6.73 -3.37
CA ASP A 88 -19.67 -6.28 -2.08
C ASP A 88 -18.54 -5.91 -1.13
N GLY A 89 -18.58 -4.70 -0.57
CA GLY A 89 -17.61 -4.20 0.40
C GLY A 89 -16.24 -3.88 -0.19
N GLY A 90 -15.20 -4.00 0.62
CA GLY A 90 -13.82 -3.73 0.23
C GLY A 90 -13.22 -4.82 -0.65
N PHE A 91 -12.13 -4.49 -1.37
CA PHE A 91 -11.45 -5.47 -2.23
C PHE A 91 -10.90 -6.66 -1.43
N GLY A 92 -10.45 -6.41 -0.19
CA GLY A 92 -9.84 -7.40 0.68
C GLY A 92 -8.43 -7.79 0.23
N MET A 93 -7.95 -8.90 0.77
CA MET A 93 -6.72 -9.55 0.33
C MET A 93 -7.06 -10.83 -0.39
N ARG A 94 -6.49 -11.01 -1.58
CA ARG A 94 -6.70 -12.18 -2.43
C ARG A 94 -5.36 -12.80 -2.74
N PHE A 95 -5.38 -14.07 -3.13
CA PHE A 95 -4.18 -14.81 -3.50
C PHE A 95 -4.42 -15.55 -4.81
N THR A 96 -3.43 -15.55 -5.68
CA THR A 96 -3.43 -16.37 -6.89
C THR A 96 -3.31 -17.86 -6.53
N ALA A 97 -3.45 -18.74 -7.53
CA ALA A 97 -3.20 -20.16 -7.37
C ALA A 97 -1.78 -20.45 -6.84
N ASP A 98 -0.80 -19.64 -7.25
CA ASP A 98 0.62 -19.77 -6.87
C ASP A 98 0.96 -19.07 -5.56
N GLY A 99 -0.02 -18.44 -4.87
CA GLY A 99 0.16 -17.79 -3.58
C GLY A 99 0.60 -16.32 -3.66
N GLU A 100 0.64 -15.69 -4.82
CA GLU A 100 0.91 -14.27 -4.93
C GLU A 100 -0.23 -13.44 -4.34
N SER A 101 0.10 -12.47 -3.50
CA SER A 101 -0.88 -11.62 -2.81
C SER A 101 -1.38 -10.49 -3.72
N ILE A 102 -2.70 -10.29 -3.74
CA ILE A 102 -3.38 -9.25 -4.50
C ILE A 102 -4.11 -8.32 -3.54
N ALA A 103 -3.47 -7.23 -3.16
CA ALA A 103 -4.00 -6.22 -2.24
C ALA A 103 -4.43 -4.93 -2.97
N TRP A 104 -5.13 -5.06 -4.12
CA TRP A 104 -5.38 -3.95 -5.04
C TRP A 104 -6.28 -2.83 -4.51
N GLY A 105 -6.99 -3.06 -3.42
CA GLY A 105 -7.77 -2.02 -2.72
C GLY A 105 -7.03 -1.37 -1.55
N ASN A 106 -5.81 -1.82 -1.22
CA ASN A 106 -5.04 -1.34 -0.08
C ASN A 106 -4.77 0.17 -0.16
N ALA A 107 -4.83 0.86 0.98
CA ALA A 107 -4.64 2.31 1.06
C ALA A 107 -3.20 2.77 0.78
N GLY A 108 -2.20 1.90 0.95
CA GLY A 108 -0.78 2.22 0.72
C GLY A 108 -0.30 1.88 -0.69
N ILE A 109 -0.69 0.70 -1.23
CA ILE A 109 -0.15 0.14 -2.48
C ILE A 109 -1.21 -0.30 -3.48
N GLY A 110 -2.48 -0.04 -3.22
CA GLY A 110 -3.57 -0.62 -4.00
C GLY A 110 -3.56 -0.20 -5.48
N LEU A 111 -3.29 -1.15 -6.38
CA LEU A 111 -3.30 -0.91 -7.82
C LEU A 111 -4.61 -0.29 -8.32
N ARG A 112 -5.77 -0.65 -7.71
CA ARG A 112 -7.10 -0.13 -8.06
C ARG A 112 -7.57 1.01 -7.16
N ASN A 113 -6.69 1.50 -6.28
CA ASN A 113 -7.00 2.58 -5.36
C ASN A 113 -6.27 3.86 -5.76
N ALA A 114 -6.99 4.80 -6.36
CA ALA A 114 -6.40 6.04 -6.86
C ALA A 114 -5.91 7.00 -5.76
N ILE A 115 -6.40 6.85 -4.52
CA ILE A 115 -5.91 7.64 -3.38
C ILE A 115 -4.67 7.02 -2.73
N ALA A 116 -4.33 5.76 -3.04
CA ALA A 116 -3.08 5.17 -2.57
C ALA A 116 -1.89 5.92 -3.17
N PRO A 117 -0.86 6.27 -2.38
CA PRO A 117 0.41 6.71 -2.95
C PRO A 117 0.91 5.63 -3.93
N PRO A 118 1.54 6.01 -5.06
CA PRO A 118 1.99 5.01 -6.03
C PRO A 118 3.29 4.34 -5.57
N LEU A 119 3.24 3.68 -4.40
CA LEU A 119 4.40 3.01 -3.81
C LEU A 119 4.72 1.73 -4.56
N VAL A 120 5.99 1.60 -4.94
CA VAL A 120 6.61 0.34 -5.36
C VAL A 120 7.71 0.04 -4.35
N ILE A 121 7.58 -1.05 -3.59
CA ILE A 121 8.56 -1.39 -2.57
C ILE A 121 9.54 -2.39 -3.15
N GLU A 122 10.80 -2.02 -3.08
CA GLU A 122 11.95 -2.82 -3.49
C GLU A 122 12.72 -3.29 -2.25
N SER A 123 13.51 -4.34 -2.40
CA SER A 123 14.38 -4.84 -1.34
C SER A 123 15.68 -5.40 -1.90
N ASP A 124 16.73 -5.38 -1.08
CA ASP A 124 18.00 -6.02 -1.38
C ASP A 124 18.24 -7.29 -0.53
N THR A 125 19.32 -7.99 -0.83
CA THR A 125 19.74 -9.18 -0.10
C THR A 125 20.27 -8.89 1.30
N ALA A 126 20.54 -7.62 1.63
CA ALA A 126 20.98 -7.19 2.96
C ALA A 126 19.79 -6.87 3.89
N GLY A 127 18.55 -6.93 3.38
CA GLY A 127 17.34 -6.70 4.15
C GLY A 127 16.92 -5.22 4.24
N LEU A 128 17.50 -4.36 3.40
CA LEU A 128 17.01 -3.00 3.21
C LEU A 128 15.79 -3.04 2.29
N HIS A 129 14.71 -2.38 2.70
CA HIS A 129 13.52 -2.12 1.87
C HIS A 129 13.43 -0.63 1.59
N TRP A 130 13.02 -0.27 0.37
CA TRP A 130 12.87 1.14 0.02
C TRP A 130 11.75 1.34 -1.01
N THR A 131 11.33 2.58 -1.12
CA THR A 131 10.46 3.06 -2.20
C THR A 131 10.85 4.47 -2.60
N GLU A 132 10.78 4.76 -3.89
CA GLU A 132 10.84 6.10 -4.45
C GLU A 132 9.44 6.50 -4.89
N VAL A 133 8.98 7.65 -4.47
CA VAL A 133 7.63 8.11 -4.75
C VAL A 133 7.59 9.60 -4.99
N THR A 134 6.75 10.05 -5.91
CA THR A 134 6.44 11.48 -6.08
C THR A 134 5.06 11.77 -5.52
N LEU A 135 4.99 12.60 -4.49
CA LEU A 135 3.74 13.02 -3.86
C LEU A 135 3.37 14.44 -4.33
N GLY A 136 2.27 14.53 -5.08
CA GLY A 136 1.75 15.78 -5.64
C GLY A 136 0.66 16.43 -4.79
N ALA A 137 -0.10 17.33 -5.39
CA ALA A 137 -1.12 18.16 -4.74
C ALA A 137 -2.19 17.35 -4.00
N ALA A 138 -2.50 16.12 -4.42
CA ALA A 138 -3.45 15.23 -3.74
C ALA A 138 -3.05 14.87 -2.30
N TYR A 139 -1.80 15.06 -1.95
CA TYR A 139 -1.21 14.70 -0.65
C TYR A 139 -0.77 15.91 0.16
N GLU A 140 -1.15 17.13 -0.26
CA GLU A 140 -0.79 18.35 0.41
C GLU A 140 -1.48 18.47 1.80
N GLY A 141 -0.72 19.00 2.76
CA GLY A 141 -1.20 19.43 4.06
C GLY A 141 -0.98 20.93 4.23
N PRO A 142 0.06 21.39 4.95
CA PRO A 142 0.46 22.79 4.90
C PRO A 142 0.94 23.16 3.49
N PRO A 143 0.83 24.45 3.06
CA PRO A 143 1.19 24.86 1.73
C PRO A 143 2.57 24.36 1.28
N GLY A 144 2.63 23.63 0.17
CA GLY A 144 3.85 23.06 -0.41
C GLY A 144 4.44 21.85 0.34
N LEU A 145 3.78 21.37 1.39
CA LEU A 145 4.26 20.24 2.20
C LEU A 145 3.29 19.07 2.13
N VAL A 146 3.83 17.88 2.19
CA VAL A 146 3.05 16.64 2.35
C VAL A 146 2.37 16.63 3.72
N HIS A 147 1.10 16.26 3.77
CA HIS A 147 0.36 16.08 5.00
C HIS A 147 1.03 15.03 5.90
N GLY A 148 1.21 15.32 7.19
CA GLY A 148 1.91 14.44 8.12
C GLY A 148 1.32 13.02 8.21
N GLY A 149 -0.01 12.89 8.10
CA GLY A 149 -0.69 11.60 8.04
C GLY A 149 -0.36 10.78 6.78
N ILE A 150 -0.03 11.44 5.66
CA ILE A 150 0.45 10.75 4.44
C ILE A 150 1.88 10.26 4.65
N CYS A 151 2.76 11.06 5.27
CA CYS A 151 4.08 10.58 5.67
C CYS A 151 3.96 9.34 6.59
N ALA A 152 3.02 9.36 7.54
CA ALA A 152 2.76 8.22 8.41
C ALA A 152 2.27 6.99 7.63
N LEU A 153 1.36 7.15 6.67
CA LEU A 153 0.87 6.06 5.82
C LEU A 153 2.01 5.42 5.01
N VAL A 154 2.87 6.24 4.40
CA VAL A 154 4.04 5.75 3.63
C VAL A 154 4.97 4.95 4.53
N MET A 155 5.30 5.51 5.71
CA MET A 155 6.21 4.84 6.65
C MET A 155 5.59 3.59 7.26
N ASP A 156 4.32 3.61 7.68
CA ASP A 156 3.63 2.44 8.21
C ASP A 156 3.65 1.28 7.22
N HIS A 157 3.33 1.59 5.96
CA HIS A 157 3.29 0.57 4.91
C HIS A 157 4.67 -0.01 4.62
N LEU A 158 5.71 0.83 4.48
CA LEU A 158 7.07 0.38 4.23
C LEU A 158 7.63 -0.44 5.40
N LEU A 159 7.49 0.07 6.64
CA LEU A 159 7.95 -0.63 7.83
C LEU A 159 7.20 -1.96 8.03
N GLY A 160 5.89 -1.99 7.76
CA GLY A 160 5.05 -3.19 7.83
C GLY A 160 5.45 -4.25 6.81
N THR A 161 5.75 -3.85 5.57
CA THR A 161 6.29 -4.74 4.53
C THR A 161 7.64 -5.31 4.94
N THR A 162 8.53 -4.47 5.48
CA THR A 162 9.83 -4.88 5.99
C THR A 162 9.70 -5.89 7.14
N ALA A 163 8.80 -5.63 8.10
CA ALA A 163 8.54 -6.53 9.22
C ALA A 163 7.97 -7.89 8.78
N SER A 164 7.21 -7.88 7.68
CA SER A 164 6.50 -9.05 7.14
C SER A 164 7.29 -9.82 6.09
N SER A 165 8.59 -9.54 5.91
CA SER A 165 9.43 -10.18 4.90
C SER A 165 9.61 -11.69 5.09
N ILE A 166 9.40 -12.21 6.30
CA ILE A 166 9.51 -13.64 6.61
C ILE A 166 8.12 -14.23 6.92
N GLU A 167 7.34 -13.54 7.76
CA GLU A 167 6.00 -13.97 8.16
C GLU A 167 5.10 -12.74 8.36
N PRO A 168 3.77 -12.88 8.17
CA PRO A 168 2.83 -11.77 8.34
C PRO A 168 2.89 -11.17 9.74
N ARG A 169 2.96 -9.83 9.80
CA ARG A 169 2.96 -9.06 11.04
C ARG A 169 2.01 -7.88 10.93
N PHE A 170 1.48 -7.45 12.06
CA PHE A 170 0.56 -6.31 12.14
C PHE A 170 1.15 -5.19 12.97
N THR A 171 0.89 -3.97 12.56
CA THR A 171 1.31 -2.76 13.26
C THR A 171 0.72 -2.74 14.67
N GLY A 172 1.58 -2.84 15.68
CA GLY A 172 1.20 -2.66 17.07
C GLY A 172 1.42 -1.23 17.54
N THR A 173 2.54 -0.62 17.12
CA THR A 173 2.87 0.77 17.44
C THR A 173 3.66 1.36 16.28
N LEU A 174 3.35 2.60 15.93
CA LEU A 174 4.12 3.40 14.99
C LEU A 174 4.47 4.74 15.65
N THR A 175 5.74 5.07 15.69
CA THR A 175 6.25 6.33 16.20
C THR A 175 6.96 7.09 15.09
N LEU A 176 6.57 8.34 14.86
CA LEU A 176 7.21 9.21 13.88
C LEU A 176 7.81 10.44 14.57
N ARG A 177 8.95 10.85 14.07
CA ARG A 177 9.61 12.11 14.45
C ARG A 177 9.80 12.96 13.19
N TYR A 178 9.00 14.00 13.06
CA TYR A 178 9.12 14.98 11.97
C TYR A 178 10.30 15.90 12.26
N ARG A 179 11.36 15.77 11.51
CA ARG A 179 12.58 16.57 11.67
C ARG A 179 12.45 17.95 11.03
N ARG A 180 11.70 18.01 9.93
CA ARG A 180 11.31 19.21 9.20
C ARG A 180 10.09 18.93 8.34
N GLY A 181 9.53 19.95 7.68
CA GLY A 181 8.48 19.76 6.69
C GLY A 181 8.97 18.87 5.53
N THR A 182 8.15 17.92 5.12
CA THR A 182 8.40 17.09 3.93
C THR A 182 7.82 17.81 2.72
N PRO A 183 8.61 18.26 1.73
CA PRO A 183 8.08 18.95 0.57
C PRO A 183 7.26 18.02 -0.33
N LEU A 184 6.33 18.60 -1.10
CA LEU A 184 5.75 17.89 -2.26
C LEU A 184 6.85 17.62 -3.29
N GLY A 185 6.72 16.53 -4.03
CA GLY A 185 7.66 16.12 -5.06
C GLY A 185 8.30 14.77 -4.82
N PRO A 186 9.51 14.53 -5.38
CA PRO A 186 10.22 13.26 -5.26
C PRO A 186 10.72 13.04 -3.83
N LEU A 187 10.44 11.85 -3.31
CA LEU A 187 10.82 11.39 -1.96
C LEU A 187 11.35 9.97 -2.04
N ARG A 188 12.23 9.62 -1.10
CA ARG A 188 12.71 8.26 -0.88
C ARG A 188 12.44 7.86 0.57
N ALA A 189 11.83 6.70 0.75
CA ALA A 189 11.66 6.08 2.06
C ALA A 189 12.49 4.79 2.12
N GLU A 190 13.13 4.55 3.26
CA GLU A 190 13.95 3.36 3.53
C GLU A 190 13.61 2.76 4.88
N ALA A 191 13.68 1.43 4.99
CA ALA A 191 13.42 0.72 6.24
C ALA A 191 14.25 -0.56 6.35
N ARG A 192 14.60 -0.93 7.59
CA ARG A 192 15.25 -2.19 7.92
C ARG A 192 14.78 -2.71 9.27
N ILE A 193 14.87 -4.00 9.46
CA ILE A 193 14.68 -4.58 10.79
C ILE A 193 15.84 -4.15 11.69
N ASP A 194 15.51 -3.57 12.84
CA ASP A 194 16.48 -3.24 13.87
C ASP A 194 16.74 -4.47 14.75
N ARG A 195 15.66 -5.11 15.24
CA ARG A 195 15.75 -6.32 16.07
C ARG A 195 14.42 -7.07 16.15
N ASN A 196 14.52 -8.33 16.57
CA ASN A 196 13.38 -9.18 16.90
C ASN A 196 13.36 -9.50 18.40
N GLU A 197 12.20 -9.38 19.02
CA GLU A 197 11.97 -9.65 20.45
C GLU A 197 10.74 -10.58 20.60
N GLY A 198 10.97 -11.88 20.55
CA GLY A 198 9.87 -12.86 20.55
C GLY A 198 8.91 -12.64 19.38
N ARG A 199 7.64 -12.31 19.69
CA ARG A 199 6.62 -12.00 18.68
C ARG A 199 6.71 -10.59 18.10
N LYS A 200 7.58 -9.74 18.62
CA LYS A 200 7.75 -8.36 18.17
C LYS A 200 8.91 -8.25 17.22
N THR A 201 8.68 -7.58 16.09
CA THR A 201 9.75 -7.10 15.20
C THR A 201 9.76 -5.58 15.27
N ILE A 202 10.90 -5.03 15.61
CA ILE A 202 11.15 -3.61 15.65
C ILE A 202 11.81 -3.22 14.32
N VAL A 203 11.20 -2.29 13.61
CA VAL A 203 11.69 -1.80 12.32
C VAL A 203 11.91 -0.30 12.42
N VAL A 204 13.02 0.16 11.89
CA VAL A 204 13.36 1.58 11.81
C VAL A 204 13.45 2.01 10.35
N GLY A 205 13.09 3.25 10.08
CA GLY A 205 13.14 3.80 8.74
C GLY A 205 13.14 5.31 8.69
N THR A 206 13.36 5.84 7.51
CA THR A 206 13.40 7.28 7.23
C THR A 206 12.65 7.61 5.96
N LEU A 207 12.06 8.81 5.91
CA LEU A 207 11.58 9.47 4.71
C LEU A 207 12.48 10.67 4.43
N SER A 208 12.93 10.82 3.19
CA SER A 208 13.92 11.81 2.79
C SER A 208 13.52 12.48 1.47
N ASP A 209 13.95 13.71 1.28
CA ASP A 209 14.02 14.40 -0.01
C ASP A 209 15.51 14.60 -0.43
N ALA A 210 15.76 15.39 -1.46
CA ALA A 210 17.11 15.70 -1.94
C ALA A 210 18.01 16.40 -0.90
N LEU A 211 17.41 17.03 0.14
CA LEU A 211 18.13 17.74 1.21
C LEU A 211 18.37 16.86 2.45
N GLY A 212 17.87 15.60 2.44
CA GLY A 212 18.05 14.65 3.53
C GLY A 212 16.76 14.29 4.25
N VAL A 213 16.90 13.72 5.47
CA VAL A 213 15.79 13.15 6.24
C VAL A 213 14.78 14.22 6.66
N THR A 214 13.50 13.95 6.38
CA THR A 214 12.35 14.74 6.82
C THR A 214 11.61 14.09 7.98
N VAL A 215 11.50 12.74 7.95
CA VAL A 215 10.83 11.95 8.98
C VAL A 215 11.69 10.76 9.35
N GLU A 216 11.80 10.48 10.65
CA GLU A 216 12.28 9.21 11.18
C GLU A 216 11.11 8.43 11.75
N ALA A 217 11.10 7.11 11.56
CA ALA A 217 10.05 6.24 12.05
C ALA A 217 10.60 5.01 12.75
N GLU A 218 9.90 4.57 13.80
CA GLU A 218 10.08 3.28 14.46
C GLU A 218 8.71 2.60 14.53
N GLY A 219 8.64 1.36 14.08
CA GLY A 219 7.45 0.52 14.15
C GLY A 219 7.69 -0.73 14.98
N ILE A 220 6.70 -1.10 15.81
CA ILE A 220 6.65 -2.39 16.50
C ILE A 220 5.54 -3.21 15.85
N PHE A 221 5.92 -4.30 15.22
CA PHE A 221 5.04 -5.19 14.49
C PHE A 221 4.91 -6.52 15.22
N ILE A 222 3.68 -7.02 15.32
CA ILE A 222 3.33 -8.19 16.12
C ILE A 222 3.05 -9.36 15.19
N GLY A 223 3.80 -10.43 15.36
CA GLY A 223 3.56 -11.71 14.70
C GLY A 223 2.42 -12.52 15.35
N PRO A 224 1.99 -13.60 14.71
CA PRO A 224 0.94 -14.47 15.21
C PRO A 224 1.26 -15.02 16.60
N ALA A 225 0.21 -15.30 17.39
CA ALA A 225 0.38 -16.03 18.63
C ALA A 225 0.79 -17.48 18.31
N ALA A 226 1.73 -18.04 19.08
CA ALA A 226 1.96 -19.47 19.03
C ALA A 226 0.64 -20.18 19.35
N LEU A 227 0.30 -21.23 18.58
CA LEU A 227 -0.85 -22.06 18.94
C LEU A 227 -0.56 -22.68 20.32
N PRO A 228 -1.55 -22.75 21.23
CA PRO A 228 -1.42 -23.60 22.40
C PRO A 228 -1.16 -25.04 21.94
N ALA A 229 -0.17 -25.66 22.58
CA ALA A 229 0.19 -27.06 22.33
C ALA A 229 -0.96 -27.99 22.65
#